data_9d04d890b3b78e63e3fb97f1df7cc053
#
_entry.id   9d04d890b3b78e63e3fb97f1df7cc053
#
_cell.length_a   1.000
_cell.length_b   1.000
_cell.length_c   1.000
_cell.angle_alpha   90.00
_cell.angle_beta   90.00
_cell.angle_gamma   90.00
#
_symmetry.space_group_name_H-M   'P 1'
#
loop_
_entity.id
_entity.type
_entity.pdbx_description
1 polymer ?
#
loop_
_entity_poly.entity_id
_entity_poly.type
_entity_poly.pdbx_seq_one_letter_code
_entity_poly.pdbx_strand_id
1 'polypeptide(L)'
;METNVAKFQQQQRILAIENLEKTDSSLDVAKIELGDPVGVLTIPSISLKLPIYDGTSDKILENGVGITEGTGDITGGNGKNPLIAGHSGLYKDNLFDDLPSVKKRQKFFIKVNEEQHAYQIYRIEEVKAEELQKNYLDYLMPEKDQDRITLMTCTPKGVNSHRFLVYGERVSFSKEDLKLQKKAKNRKSNSLDWRLALLFAFFAFLLFLFIKKIRRR
;
A
#
# COMPACT_ATOMS: atom_id res chain seq x y z
N MET A 1 23.29 3.96 10.00
CA MET A 1 22.92 4.74 8.79
C MET A 1 21.61 4.28 8.15
N GLU A 2 21.30 3.01 8.10
CA GLU A 2 20.11 2.46 7.42
C GLU A 2 18.75 2.92 7.98
N THR A 3 18.63 3.14 9.30
CA THR A 3 17.37 3.58 9.94
C THR A 3 16.93 5.01 9.56
N ASN A 4 17.87 5.87 9.17
CA ASN A 4 17.55 7.25 8.79
C ASN A 4 16.99 7.34 7.37
N VAL A 5 17.46 6.48 6.45
CA VAL A 5 16.96 6.43 5.07
C VAL A 5 15.52 5.90 5.04
N ALA A 6 15.23 4.84 5.80
CA ALA A 6 13.86 4.29 5.89
C ALA A 6 12.87 5.30 6.48
N LYS A 7 13.27 6.04 7.53
CA LYS A 7 12.45 7.12 8.10
C LYS A 7 12.20 8.24 7.10
N PHE A 8 13.22 8.62 6.33
CA PHE A 8 13.09 9.63 5.29
C PHE A 8 12.10 9.19 4.19
N GLN A 9 12.23 7.96 3.68
CA GLN A 9 11.31 7.41 2.68
C GLN A 9 9.87 7.32 3.21
N GLN A 10 9.69 6.89 4.46
CA GLN A 10 8.35 6.86 5.10
C GLN A 10 7.76 8.27 5.22
N GLN A 11 8.58 9.26 5.57
CA GLN A 11 8.15 10.65 5.64
C GLN A 11 7.73 11.19 4.26
N GLN A 12 8.48 10.88 3.22
CA GLN A 12 8.14 11.26 1.85
C GLN A 12 6.80 10.67 1.39
N ARG A 13 6.50 9.41 1.73
CA ARG A 13 5.21 8.80 1.45
C ARG A 13 4.05 9.47 2.18
N ILE A 14 4.25 9.78 3.46
CA ILE A 14 3.24 10.48 4.25
C ILE A 14 2.95 11.85 3.63
N LEU A 15 3.99 12.61 3.29
CA LEU A 15 3.87 13.91 2.64
C LEU A 15 3.18 13.81 1.27
N ALA A 16 3.52 12.81 0.46
CA ALA A 16 2.89 12.59 -0.84
C ALA A 16 1.39 12.32 -0.71
N ILE A 17 0.99 11.50 0.27
CA ILE A 17 -0.41 11.21 0.54
C ILE A 17 -1.13 12.45 1.10
N GLU A 18 -0.52 13.19 2.02
CA GLU A 18 -1.10 14.42 2.59
C GLU A 18 -1.26 15.51 1.54
N ASN A 19 -0.33 15.64 0.59
CA ASN A 19 -0.41 16.59 -0.50
C ASN A 19 -1.56 16.29 -1.47
N LEU A 20 -1.85 15.00 -1.72
CA LEU A 20 -3.04 14.59 -2.48
C LEU A 20 -4.36 14.77 -1.69
N GLU A 21 -4.28 14.84 -0.37
CA GLU A 21 -5.43 15.09 0.49
C GLU A 21 -5.68 16.60 0.74
N LYS A 22 -4.64 17.42 0.54
CA LYS A 22 -4.70 18.89 0.67
C LYS A 22 -4.39 19.50 -0.69
N THR A 23 -5.33 20.18 -1.27
CA THR A 23 -5.15 20.97 -2.51
C THR A 23 -4.36 22.25 -2.16
N ASP A 24 -3.06 22.14 -1.88
CA ASP A 24 -2.21 23.36 -1.72
C ASP A 24 -0.78 23.14 -2.20
N SER A 25 -0.29 24.11 -2.95
CA SER A 25 0.92 24.10 -3.75
C SER A 25 2.14 24.60 -2.96
N SER A 26 3.07 23.71 -2.64
CA SER A 26 4.47 24.09 -2.37
C SER A 26 5.42 23.01 -2.88
N LEU A 27 6.29 23.42 -3.80
CA LEU A 27 7.27 22.57 -4.50
C LEU A 27 8.45 22.23 -3.59
N ASP A 28 8.66 20.95 -3.37
CA ASP A 28 9.84 20.43 -2.66
C ASP A 28 10.77 19.70 -3.65
N VAL A 29 12.07 19.89 -3.56
CA VAL A 29 13.08 19.43 -4.53
C VAL A 29 13.12 17.90 -4.66
N ALA A 30 12.78 17.16 -3.59
CA ALA A 30 12.64 15.70 -3.63
C ALA A 30 11.47 15.23 -4.52
N LYS A 31 10.48 16.07 -4.75
CA LYS A 31 9.30 15.84 -5.59
C LYS A 31 9.65 15.81 -7.08
N ILE A 32 10.70 16.55 -7.49
CA ILE A 32 11.11 16.68 -8.91
C ILE A 32 11.70 15.36 -9.44
N GLU A 33 12.29 14.54 -8.59
CA GLU A 33 12.93 13.29 -9.03
C GLU A 33 11.99 12.09 -9.10
N LEU A 34 10.87 12.09 -8.31
CA LEU A 34 9.92 10.98 -8.24
C LEU A 34 8.67 11.21 -9.10
N GLY A 35 8.39 12.45 -9.46
CA GLY A 35 7.11 12.88 -10.00
C GLY A 35 6.04 13.01 -8.90
N ASP A 36 4.92 13.62 -9.25
CA ASP A 36 3.76 13.69 -8.36
C ASP A 36 3.00 12.35 -8.40
N PRO A 37 2.53 11.84 -7.25
CA PRO A 37 1.68 10.66 -7.26
C PRO A 37 0.36 10.97 -7.97
N VAL A 38 -0.06 10.08 -8.86
CA VAL A 38 -1.29 10.19 -9.65
C VAL A 38 -2.53 9.71 -8.90
N GLY A 39 -2.34 9.07 -7.74
CA GLY A 39 -3.43 8.56 -6.92
C GLY A 39 -2.97 7.93 -5.61
N VAL A 40 -3.94 7.40 -4.85
CA VAL A 40 -3.69 6.68 -3.59
C VAL A 40 -4.41 5.34 -3.60
N LEU A 41 -3.67 4.27 -3.37
CA LEU A 41 -4.20 2.93 -3.11
C LEU A 41 -4.44 2.73 -1.61
N THR A 42 -5.62 2.24 -1.24
CA THR A 42 -5.94 1.84 0.13
C THR A 42 -6.50 0.42 0.16
N ILE A 43 -5.90 -0.47 0.96
CA ILE A 43 -6.38 -1.85 1.19
C ILE A 43 -6.63 -2.04 2.70
N PRO A 44 -7.86 -1.80 3.19
CA PRO A 44 -8.16 -1.78 4.62
C PRO A 44 -7.90 -3.12 5.34
N SER A 45 -8.09 -4.24 4.66
CA SER A 45 -7.91 -5.58 5.24
C SER A 45 -6.49 -5.85 5.74
N ILE A 46 -5.49 -5.21 5.11
CA ILE A 46 -4.08 -5.29 5.49
C ILE A 46 -3.52 -3.96 6.00
N SER A 47 -4.41 -2.99 6.30
CA SER A 47 -4.04 -1.65 6.80
C SER A 47 -3.01 -0.92 5.92
N LEU A 48 -3.08 -1.13 4.59
CA LEU A 48 -2.20 -0.56 3.60
C LEU A 48 -2.77 0.75 3.04
N LYS A 49 -1.91 1.77 2.93
CA LYS A 49 -2.18 3.01 2.20
C LYS A 49 -0.88 3.48 1.55
N LEU A 50 -0.86 3.56 0.22
CA LEU A 50 0.33 3.89 -0.57
C LEU A 50 0.00 4.89 -1.68
N PRO A 51 0.93 5.81 -2.02
CA PRO A 51 0.83 6.61 -3.22
C PRO A 51 0.99 5.73 -4.46
N ILE A 52 0.28 6.09 -5.53
CA ILE A 52 0.39 5.47 -6.85
C ILE A 52 1.10 6.47 -7.75
N TYR A 53 2.13 6.00 -8.46
CA TYR A 53 2.89 6.78 -9.43
C TYR A 53 2.69 6.23 -10.84
N ASP A 54 2.98 7.04 -11.83
CA ASP A 54 3.04 6.62 -13.23
C ASP A 54 4.40 5.97 -13.52
N GLY A 55 4.40 4.74 -14.05
CA GLY A 55 5.59 3.94 -14.29
C GLY A 55 6.01 3.05 -13.11
N THR A 56 7.02 2.21 -13.35
CA THR A 56 7.50 1.16 -12.43
C THR A 56 9.02 1.15 -12.26
N SER A 57 9.67 2.33 -12.31
CA SER A 57 11.10 2.42 -12.02
C SER A 57 11.40 2.00 -10.57
N ASP A 58 12.63 1.54 -10.32
CA ASP A 58 13.05 1.12 -8.97
C ASP A 58 12.78 2.22 -7.93
N LYS A 59 13.05 3.47 -8.29
CA LYS A 59 12.80 4.63 -7.43
C LYS A 59 11.32 4.80 -7.07
N ILE A 60 10.41 4.60 -8.02
CA ILE A 60 8.96 4.60 -7.78
C ILE A 60 8.59 3.48 -6.83
N LEU A 61 9.04 2.26 -7.13
CA LEU A 61 8.65 1.07 -6.38
C LEU A 61 9.27 1.01 -4.97
N GLU A 62 10.35 1.76 -4.71
CA GLU A 62 10.88 1.99 -3.36
C GLU A 62 9.99 2.93 -2.52
N ASN A 63 9.23 3.81 -3.15
CA ASN A 63 8.46 4.85 -2.48
C ASN A 63 6.95 4.64 -2.48
N GLY A 64 6.43 3.74 -3.31
CA GLY A 64 5.01 3.47 -3.41
C GLY A 64 4.72 2.30 -4.33
N VAL A 65 3.63 2.40 -5.07
CA VAL A 65 3.25 1.47 -6.11
C VAL A 65 3.17 2.21 -7.45
N GLY A 66 3.40 1.51 -8.54
CA GLY A 66 3.48 2.10 -9.86
C GLY A 66 2.53 1.47 -10.86
N ILE A 67 2.04 2.27 -11.80
CA ILE A 67 1.23 1.79 -12.93
C ILE A 67 2.20 1.23 -13.98
N THR A 68 2.01 -0.02 -14.38
CA THR A 68 2.83 -0.65 -15.41
C THR A 68 2.52 0.00 -16.77
N GLU A 69 3.57 0.40 -17.47
CA GLU A 69 3.44 1.04 -18.78
C GLU A 69 2.61 0.21 -19.77
N GLY A 70 1.76 0.88 -20.55
CA GLY A 70 0.93 0.24 -21.58
C GLY A 70 -0.33 -0.47 -21.04
N THR A 71 -0.57 -0.50 -19.71
CA THR A 71 -1.76 -1.16 -19.12
C THR A 71 -2.95 -0.23 -18.92
N GLY A 72 -2.79 1.06 -19.16
CA GLY A 72 -3.83 2.09 -19.00
C GLY A 72 -3.67 2.91 -17.73
N ASP A 73 -4.68 3.71 -17.44
CA ASP A 73 -4.71 4.63 -16.30
C ASP A 73 -5.68 4.17 -15.20
N ILE A 74 -5.56 4.75 -14.02
CA ILE A 74 -6.33 4.39 -12.82
C ILE A 74 -7.65 5.16 -12.65
N THR A 75 -8.05 5.96 -13.64
CA THR A 75 -9.32 6.71 -13.57
C THR A 75 -10.55 5.81 -13.69
N GLY A 76 -10.33 4.56 -14.08
CA GLY A 76 -11.39 3.56 -14.27
C GLY A 76 -12.13 3.72 -15.61
N GLY A 77 -13.13 2.90 -15.81
CA GLY A 77 -13.97 2.83 -16.99
C GLY A 77 -13.93 1.49 -17.68
N ASN A 78 -15.00 1.17 -18.42
CA ASN A 78 -15.12 -0.10 -19.12
C ASN A 78 -14.00 -0.32 -20.13
N GLY A 79 -13.55 -1.56 -20.24
CA GLY A 79 -12.45 -1.93 -21.10
C GLY A 79 -11.07 -1.57 -20.57
N LYS A 80 -10.95 -1.28 -19.26
CA LYS A 80 -9.67 -0.99 -18.60
C LYS A 80 -9.31 -2.07 -17.58
N ASN A 81 -8.02 -2.38 -17.49
CA ASN A 81 -7.43 -3.24 -16.46
C ASN A 81 -5.97 -2.81 -16.20
N PRO A 82 -5.73 -1.59 -15.69
CA PRO A 82 -4.37 -1.18 -15.38
C PRO A 82 -3.75 -2.11 -14.34
N LEU A 83 -2.46 -2.41 -14.53
CA LEU A 83 -1.65 -3.20 -13.63
C LEU A 83 -0.87 -2.28 -12.69
N ILE A 84 -1.15 -2.39 -11.39
CA ILE A 84 -0.41 -1.67 -10.36
C ILE A 84 0.57 -2.62 -9.70
N ALA A 85 1.85 -2.36 -9.89
CA ALA A 85 2.94 -3.15 -9.34
C ALA A 85 3.49 -2.53 -8.05
N GLY A 86 3.92 -3.37 -7.12
CA GLY A 86 4.61 -2.96 -5.90
C GLY A 86 5.58 -4.03 -5.43
N HIS A 87 6.68 -3.59 -4.83
CA HIS A 87 7.68 -4.50 -4.26
C HIS A 87 7.16 -5.28 -3.05
N SER A 88 7.71 -6.48 -2.86
CA SER A 88 7.64 -7.26 -1.62
C SER A 88 9.04 -7.68 -1.18
N GLY A 89 9.24 -7.83 0.15
CA GLY A 89 10.51 -8.32 0.70
C GLY A 89 11.62 -7.27 0.76
N LEU A 90 11.32 -5.99 0.59
CA LEU A 90 12.26 -4.92 0.90
C LEU A 90 12.40 -4.78 2.41
N TYR A 91 13.62 -4.84 2.91
CA TYR A 91 13.95 -4.85 4.36
C TYR A 91 13.37 -3.66 5.16
N LYS A 92 12.95 -2.60 4.50
CA LYS A 92 12.64 -1.32 5.14
C LYS A 92 11.17 -0.94 5.15
N ASP A 93 10.37 -1.51 4.26
CA ASP A 93 8.99 -1.05 4.06
C ASP A 93 8.07 -2.16 3.58
N ASN A 94 6.98 -2.37 4.33
CA ASN A 94 5.94 -3.36 4.03
C ASN A 94 5.03 -2.90 2.87
N LEU A 95 5.59 -2.60 1.68
CA LEU A 95 4.81 -2.13 0.53
C LEU A 95 3.68 -3.12 0.19
N PHE A 96 3.95 -4.11 -0.64
CA PHE A 96 3.01 -5.18 -0.95
C PHE A 96 3.30 -6.50 -0.21
N ASP A 97 4.06 -6.43 0.88
CA ASP A 97 4.43 -7.58 1.70
C ASP A 97 3.24 -8.39 2.19
N ASP A 98 2.17 -7.70 2.58
CA ASP A 98 0.95 -8.32 3.10
C ASP A 98 -0.11 -8.53 2.01
N LEU A 99 0.17 -8.19 0.75
CA LEU A 99 -0.79 -8.40 -0.35
C LEU A 99 -1.24 -9.87 -0.47
N PRO A 100 -0.38 -10.90 -0.25
CA PRO A 100 -0.82 -12.29 -0.25
C PRO A 100 -1.83 -12.66 0.85
N SER A 101 -2.03 -11.80 1.84
CA SER A 101 -3.02 -12.01 2.93
C SER A 101 -4.44 -11.59 2.57
N VAL A 102 -4.65 -10.89 1.45
CA VAL A 102 -6.00 -10.47 1.03
C VAL A 102 -6.84 -11.66 0.59
N LYS A 103 -8.16 -11.49 0.64
CA LYS A 103 -9.12 -12.56 0.30
C LYS A 103 -10.14 -12.07 -0.72
N LYS A 104 -10.68 -12.99 -1.52
CA LYS A 104 -11.83 -12.71 -2.39
C LYS A 104 -12.97 -12.06 -1.59
N ARG A 105 -13.73 -11.20 -2.23
CA ARG A 105 -14.81 -10.36 -1.67
C ARG A 105 -14.36 -9.20 -0.79
N GLN A 106 -13.08 -9.10 -0.41
CA GLN A 106 -12.56 -7.87 0.19
C GLN A 106 -12.49 -6.76 -0.85
N LYS A 107 -12.39 -5.51 -0.36
CA LYS A 107 -12.30 -4.35 -1.22
C LYS A 107 -10.96 -3.65 -1.06
N PHE A 108 -10.50 -3.07 -2.15
CA PHE A 108 -9.50 -2.02 -2.14
C PHE A 108 -10.04 -0.77 -2.83
N PHE A 109 -9.40 0.36 -2.59
CA PHE A 109 -9.86 1.66 -3.01
C PHE A 109 -8.75 2.42 -3.72
N ILE A 110 -9.11 3.10 -4.79
CA ILE A 110 -8.24 4.05 -5.50
C ILE A 110 -8.84 5.43 -5.34
N LYS A 111 -8.06 6.39 -4.83
CA LYS A 111 -8.39 7.81 -4.88
C LYS A 111 -7.61 8.42 -6.04
N VAL A 112 -8.28 9.03 -6.98
CA VAL A 112 -7.71 9.74 -8.14
C VAL A 112 -8.60 10.95 -8.47
N ASN A 113 -8.01 12.10 -8.77
CA ASN A 113 -8.73 13.32 -9.12
C ASN A 113 -9.90 13.67 -8.15
N GLU A 114 -9.66 13.55 -6.82
CA GLU A 114 -10.67 13.74 -5.76
C GLU A 114 -11.81 12.69 -5.73
N GLU A 115 -11.86 11.79 -6.70
CA GLU A 115 -12.84 10.69 -6.74
C GLU A 115 -12.33 9.45 -6.01
N GLN A 116 -13.27 8.75 -5.37
CA GLN A 116 -12.99 7.48 -4.72
C GLN A 116 -13.62 6.32 -5.48
N HIS A 117 -12.78 5.39 -5.89
CA HIS A 117 -13.15 4.20 -6.64
C HIS A 117 -13.00 2.97 -5.77
N ALA A 118 -14.06 2.15 -5.68
CA ALA A 118 -14.05 0.89 -4.94
C ALA A 118 -13.95 -0.30 -5.90
N TYR A 119 -13.04 -1.22 -5.61
CA TYR A 119 -12.86 -2.45 -6.36
C TYR A 119 -13.02 -3.64 -5.42
N GLN A 120 -13.84 -4.61 -5.81
CA GLN A 120 -14.01 -5.85 -5.06
C GLN A 120 -13.11 -6.94 -5.66
N ILE A 121 -12.34 -7.62 -4.81
CA ILE A 121 -11.45 -8.71 -5.23
C ILE A 121 -12.30 -9.92 -5.65
N TYR A 122 -12.22 -10.30 -6.92
CA TYR A 122 -12.96 -11.45 -7.46
C TYR A 122 -12.06 -12.65 -7.78
N ARG A 123 -10.79 -12.41 -8.13
CA ARG A 123 -9.81 -13.45 -8.49
C ARG A 123 -8.48 -13.16 -7.81
N ILE A 124 -7.78 -14.19 -7.39
CA ILE A 124 -6.43 -14.14 -6.85
C ILE A 124 -5.67 -15.32 -7.44
N GLU A 125 -4.46 -15.08 -7.93
CA GLU A 125 -3.61 -16.09 -8.55
C GLU A 125 -2.15 -15.89 -8.21
N GLU A 126 -1.43 -16.99 -8.20
CA GLU A 126 0.03 -17.01 -8.14
C GLU A 126 0.54 -17.74 -9.39
N VAL A 127 1.33 -17.06 -10.21
CA VAL A 127 1.84 -17.58 -11.48
C VAL A 127 3.36 -17.44 -11.54
N LYS A 128 4.02 -18.36 -12.25
CA LYS A 128 5.46 -18.23 -12.47
C LYS A 128 5.77 -16.96 -13.26
N ALA A 129 6.84 -16.27 -12.89
CA ALA A 129 7.23 -15.02 -13.55
C ALA A 129 7.43 -15.21 -15.07
N GLU A 130 8.05 -16.32 -15.49
CA GLU A 130 8.26 -16.65 -16.90
C GLU A 130 6.94 -16.92 -17.64
N GLU A 131 5.98 -17.55 -16.98
CA GLU A 131 4.66 -17.85 -17.55
C GLU A 131 3.87 -16.57 -17.78
N LEU A 132 3.82 -15.69 -16.76
CA LEU A 132 3.18 -14.38 -16.93
C LEU A 132 3.82 -13.57 -18.06
N GLN A 133 5.14 -13.60 -18.18
CA GLN A 133 5.84 -12.88 -19.24
C GLN A 133 5.50 -13.41 -20.65
N LYS A 134 5.35 -14.72 -20.80
CA LYS A 134 5.00 -15.36 -22.08
C LYS A 134 3.54 -15.15 -22.47
N ASN A 135 2.65 -15.19 -21.49
CA ASN A 135 1.20 -15.20 -21.68
C ASN A 135 0.54 -13.96 -21.04
N TYR A 136 1.23 -12.82 -21.10
CA TYR A 136 0.81 -11.57 -20.42
C TYR A 136 -0.64 -11.19 -20.71
N LEU A 137 -1.06 -11.31 -21.97
CA LEU A 137 -2.42 -10.97 -22.39
C LEU A 137 -3.48 -11.86 -21.75
N ASP A 138 -3.22 -13.14 -21.54
CA ASP A 138 -4.18 -14.08 -20.97
C ASP A 138 -4.52 -13.74 -19.51
N TYR A 139 -3.58 -13.09 -18.81
CA TYR A 139 -3.75 -12.69 -17.42
C TYR A 139 -4.28 -11.26 -17.26
N LEU A 140 -3.96 -10.37 -18.17
CA LEU A 140 -4.13 -8.93 -17.98
C LEU A 140 -4.96 -8.24 -19.07
N MET A 141 -5.47 -9.00 -20.06
CA MET A 141 -6.31 -8.42 -21.10
C MET A 141 -7.58 -7.80 -20.48
N PRO A 142 -7.89 -6.54 -20.79
CA PRO A 142 -9.12 -5.92 -20.35
C PRO A 142 -10.33 -6.51 -21.07
N GLU A 143 -11.40 -6.79 -20.34
CA GLU A 143 -12.68 -7.16 -20.92
C GLU A 143 -13.52 -5.92 -21.24
N LYS A 144 -14.13 -5.88 -22.42
CA LYS A 144 -14.74 -4.69 -23.04
C LYS A 144 -15.74 -3.97 -22.13
N ASP A 145 -16.53 -4.71 -21.35
CA ASP A 145 -17.62 -4.17 -20.54
C ASP A 145 -17.30 -4.13 -19.04
N GLN A 146 -16.03 -4.30 -18.67
CA GLN A 146 -15.60 -4.38 -17.28
C GLN A 146 -14.57 -3.30 -16.96
N ASP A 147 -14.72 -2.71 -15.78
CA ASP A 147 -13.78 -1.78 -15.16
C ASP A 147 -13.01 -2.54 -14.08
N ARG A 148 -11.76 -2.86 -14.36
CA ARG A 148 -10.90 -3.68 -13.51
C ARG A 148 -9.60 -2.97 -13.18
N ILE A 149 -8.99 -3.40 -12.09
CA ILE A 149 -7.59 -3.10 -11.72
C ILE A 149 -6.95 -4.38 -11.21
N THR A 150 -5.75 -4.66 -11.66
CA THR A 150 -4.93 -5.76 -11.17
C THR A 150 -3.79 -5.22 -10.31
N LEU A 151 -3.63 -5.76 -9.08
CA LEU A 151 -2.48 -5.49 -8.22
C LEU A 151 -1.49 -6.64 -8.36
N MET A 152 -0.20 -6.35 -8.44
CA MET A 152 0.85 -7.36 -8.62
C MET A 152 2.02 -7.15 -7.66
N THR A 153 2.50 -8.24 -7.10
CA THR A 153 3.77 -8.26 -6.36
C THR A 153 4.57 -9.51 -6.65
N CYS A 154 5.85 -9.51 -6.27
CA CYS A 154 6.71 -10.69 -6.37
C CYS A 154 6.50 -11.64 -5.19
N THR A 155 6.63 -12.95 -5.43
CA THR A 155 6.51 -14.00 -4.42
C THR A 155 7.37 -15.22 -4.81
N PRO A 156 7.84 -16.07 -3.86
CA PRO A 156 7.97 -15.77 -2.43
C PRO A 156 8.95 -14.61 -2.17
N LYS A 157 8.81 -13.95 -1.01
CA LYS A 157 9.70 -12.84 -0.63
C LYS A 157 11.17 -13.23 -0.72
N GLY A 158 11.97 -12.40 -1.40
CA GLY A 158 13.40 -12.62 -1.59
C GLY A 158 13.79 -13.65 -2.68
N VAL A 159 12.86 -14.51 -3.12
CA VAL A 159 13.07 -15.45 -4.24
C VAL A 159 12.53 -14.88 -5.55
N ASN A 160 11.36 -14.24 -5.51
CA ASN A 160 10.74 -13.52 -6.62
C ASN A 160 10.47 -14.37 -7.89
N SER A 161 10.36 -15.69 -7.74
CA SER A 161 10.15 -16.63 -8.85
C SER A 161 8.73 -16.60 -9.42
N HIS A 162 7.78 -16.08 -8.65
CA HIS A 162 6.37 -15.98 -9.04
C HIS A 162 5.87 -14.54 -8.96
N ARG A 163 4.70 -14.32 -9.52
CA ARG A 163 3.92 -13.08 -9.41
C ARG A 163 2.60 -13.41 -8.72
N PHE A 164 2.27 -12.65 -7.68
CA PHE A 164 1.00 -12.73 -6.99
C PHE A 164 0.07 -11.65 -7.55
N LEU A 165 -1.05 -12.06 -8.15
CA LEU A 165 -2.00 -11.22 -8.85
C LEU A 165 -3.31 -11.15 -8.07
N VAL A 166 -3.79 -9.94 -7.84
CA VAL A 166 -5.07 -9.66 -7.18
C VAL A 166 -5.93 -8.84 -8.12
N TYR A 167 -7.01 -9.43 -8.61
CA TYR A 167 -7.91 -8.81 -9.58
C TYR A 167 -9.12 -8.21 -8.88
N GLY A 168 -9.31 -6.92 -9.06
CA GLY A 168 -10.44 -6.17 -8.56
C GLY A 168 -11.36 -5.73 -9.69
N GLU A 169 -12.66 -5.86 -9.48
CA GLU A 169 -13.71 -5.35 -10.35
C GLU A 169 -14.43 -4.17 -9.69
N ARG A 170 -14.72 -3.14 -10.47
CA ARG A 170 -15.37 -1.93 -9.98
C ARG A 170 -16.71 -2.23 -9.33
N VAL A 171 -16.94 -1.67 -8.17
CA VAL A 171 -18.21 -1.70 -7.45
C VAL A 171 -18.60 -0.32 -6.98
N SER A 172 -19.88 -0.13 -6.67
CA SER A 172 -20.36 1.13 -6.11
C SER A 172 -19.68 1.45 -4.80
N PHE A 173 -19.19 2.69 -4.67
CA PHE A 173 -18.60 3.19 -3.43
C PHE A 173 -19.70 3.57 -2.44
N SER A 174 -19.63 3.07 -1.20
CA SER A 174 -20.67 3.21 -0.18
C SER A 174 -20.18 3.99 1.05
N LYS A 175 -21.13 4.49 1.86
CA LYS A 175 -20.78 5.10 3.17
C LYS A 175 -20.10 4.12 4.13
N GLU A 176 -20.33 2.81 3.98
CA GLU A 176 -19.66 1.78 4.76
C GLU A 176 -18.19 1.65 4.38
N ASP A 177 -17.85 1.87 3.12
CA ASP A 177 -16.48 1.85 2.63
C ASP A 177 -15.64 2.96 3.27
N LEU A 178 -16.22 4.14 3.54
CA LEU A 178 -15.57 5.19 4.32
C LEU A 178 -15.26 4.75 5.76
N LYS A 179 -16.18 4.02 6.39
CA LYS A 179 -15.95 3.47 7.74
C LYS A 179 -14.83 2.43 7.76
N LEU A 180 -14.76 1.57 6.73
CA LEU A 180 -13.69 0.58 6.58
C LEU A 180 -12.32 1.24 6.46
N GLN A 181 -12.19 2.28 5.64
CA GLN A 181 -10.93 3.02 5.48
C GLN A 181 -10.51 3.73 6.77
N LYS A 182 -11.44 4.39 7.49
CA LYS A 182 -11.17 5.03 8.78
C LYS A 182 -10.75 4.02 9.85
N LYS A 183 -11.39 2.85 9.91
CA LYS A 183 -11.04 1.79 10.87
C LYS A 183 -9.64 1.23 10.63
N ALA A 184 -9.21 1.09 9.38
CA ALA A 184 -7.87 0.67 9.04
C ALA A 184 -6.81 1.70 9.47
N LYS A 185 -7.07 3.00 9.29
CA LYS A 185 -6.19 4.09 9.75
C LYS A 185 -5.99 4.04 11.27
N ASN A 186 -7.08 3.87 12.05
CA ASN A 186 -7.03 3.81 13.51
C ASN A 186 -6.32 2.55 14.03
N ARG A 187 -6.41 1.41 13.32
CA ARG A 187 -5.74 0.17 13.73
C ARG A 187 -4.22 0.32 13.71
N LYS A 188 -3.66 1.03 12.74
CA LYS A 188 -2.21 1.29 12.63
C LYS A 188 -1.73 2.26 13.74
N SER A 189 -2.53 3.26 14.10
CA SER A 189 -2.23 4.21 15.21
C SER A 189 -2.22 3.49 16.57
N ASN A 190 -3.27 2.75 16.89
CA ASN A 190 -3.38 2.09 18.20
C ASN A 190 -2.33 1.01 18.46
N SER A 191 -1.75 0.40 17.42
CA SER A 191 -0.71 -0.62 17.59
C SER A 191 0.62 -0.06 18.10
N LEU A 192 0.90 1.22 17.88
CA LEU A 192 2.10 1.89 18.39
C LEU A 192 1.91 2.34 19.85
N ASP A 193 0.73 2.84 20.19
CA ASP A 193 0.43 3.41 21.50
C ASP A 193 0.47 2.38 22.64
N TRP A 194 -0.05 1.18 22.44
CA TRP A 194 -0.03 0.16 23.49
C TRP A 194 1.39 -0.38 23.78
N ARG A 195 2.28 -0.41 22.77
CA ARG A 195 3.70 -0.80 22.96
C ARG A 195 4.44 0.23 23.79
N LEU A 196 4.19 1.51 23.54
CA LEU A 196 4.72 2.61 24.36
C LEU A 196 4.16 2.55 25.78
N ALA A 197 2.87 2.30 25.95
CA ALA A 197 2.25 2.15 27.27
C ALA A 197 2.85 1.00 28.07
N LEU A 198 3.14 -0.15 27.44
CA LEU A 198 3.83 -1.28 28.11
C LEU A 198 5.26 -0.92 28.52
N LEU A 199 6.01 -0.19 27.66
CA LEU A 199 7.35 0.27 28.02
C LEU A 199 7.30 1.22 29.23
N PHE A 200 6.39 2.17 29.26
CA PHE A 200 6.21 3.07 30.40
C PHE A 200 5.82 2.31 31.67
N ALA A 201 4.90 1.35 31.59
CA ALA A 201 4.52 0.51 32.71
C ALA A 201 5.69 -0.32 33.25
N PHE A 202 6.53 -0.87 32.35
CA PHE A 202 7.72 -1.61 32.72
C PHE A 202 8.77 -0.73 33.43
N PHE A 203 9.03 0.47 32.91
CA PHE A 203 9.93 1.42 33.55
C PHE A 203 9.42 1.89 34.91
N ALA A 204 8.13 2.17 35.05
CA ALA A 204 7.51 2.54 36.30
C ALA A 204 7.62 1.41 37.34
N PHE A 205 7.45 0.16 36.92
CA PHE A 205 7.61 -1.02 37.78
C PHE A 205 9.07 -1.18 38.26
N LEU A 206 10.06 -1.00 37.39
CA LEU A 206 11.48 -1.05 37.74
C LEU A 206 11.83 0.06 38.76
N LEU A 207 11.33 1.28 38.56
CA LEU A 207 11.52 2.41 39.46
C LEU A 207 10.92 2.12 40.80
N PHE A 208 9.70 1.54 40.86
CA PHE A 208 9.05 1.11 42.12
C PHE A 208 9.90 0.08 42.88
N LEU A 209 10.45 -0.93 42.18
CA LEU A 209 11.30 -1.92 42.83
C LEU A 209 12.62 -1.31 43.34
N PHE A 210 13.18 -0.35 42.62
CA PHE A 210 14.38 0.37 43.03
C PHE A 210 14.14 1.20 44.32
N ILE A 211 13.04 1.96 44.34
CA ILE A 211 12.65 2.76 45.53
C ILE A 211 12.38 1.85 46.72
N LYS A 212 11.70 0.70 46.55
CA LYS A 212 11.44 -0.28 47.59
C LYS A 212 12.72 -0.89 48.15
N LYS A 213 13.74 -1.08 47.31
CA LYS A 213 15.07 -1.59 47.70
C LYS A 213 15.83 -0.56 48.56
N ILE A 214 15.76 0.72 48.19
CA ILE A 214 16.40 1.81 48.96
C ILE A 214 15.75 2.00 50.33
N ARG A 215 14.40 1.93 50.43
CA ARG A 215 13.68 2.04 51.72
C ARG A 215 13.87 0.86 52.66
N ARG A 216 14.46 -0.24 52.22
CA ARG A 216 14.74 -1.42 53.05
C ARG A 216 16.20 -1.48 53.52
N ARG A 217 17.01 -0.50 53.17
CA ARG A 217 18.36 -0.27 53.73
C ARG A 217 18.34 0.90 54.73
#